data_74b1b2c39058f0835ab564dd4b32ad21
#
_entry.id   74b1b2c39058f0835ab564dd4b32ad21
#
_cell.length_a   1.000
_cell.length_b   1.000
_cell.length_c   1.000
_cell.angle_alpha   90.00
_cell.angle_beta   90.00
_cell.angle_gamma   90.00
#
_symmetry.space_group_name_H-M   'P 1'
#
loop_
_entity.id
_entity.type
_entity.pdbx_description
1 polymer ?
#
loop_
_entity_poly.entity_id
_entity_poly.type
_entity_poly.pdbx_seq_one_letter_code
_entity_poly.pdbx_strand_id
1 'polypeptide(L)'
;VLSCGLGFVARFIQSRNLDFFFITGLNYVVGFVGALTWMVLAGGWQADTSTIVFGMVQGAHYALTMLGSYLMFQRVGLGGTLTLINMAVIVPTVASSMLFNDRLMGHGLAGVALLVLSIGFVGRRSQQQQSDVRLEWWYWPLVIGLIALYGAGQTGAKAFEEISVRGHQPTYVVIAFATAVPIAFINFMVRSRIQPDLRSWRHAVSYGSRVQLRNLAVLVLLGIGFGITNVSQLSFLVLALRDVPGTLVFPIATASLVLFASLAGSVFWRERYGRLTVFGGVMAIIGLVLVNV
;
A
#
# COMPACT_ATOMS: atom_id res chain seq x y z
N VAL A 1 11.00 0.39 1.71
CA VAL A 1 11.29 -1.06 1.73
C VAL A 1 10.04 -1.87 2.08
N LEU A 2 9.39 -1.58 3.22
CA LEU A 2 8.23 -2.35 3.71
C LEU A 2 7.05 -2.35 2.71
N SER A 3 6.77 -1.24 2.06
CA SER A 3 5.71 -1.12 1.05
C SER A 3 5.95 -1.96 -0.21
N CYS A 4 7.18 -2.42 -0.48
CA CYS A 4 7.47 -3.33 -1.59
C CYS A 4 6.79 -4.70 -1.41
N GLY A 5 6.47 -5.07 -0.16
CA GLY A 5 5.82 -6.35 0.16
C GLY A 5 4.54 -6.59 -0.65
N LEU A 6 3.69 -5.55 -0.82
CA LEU A 6 2.48 -5.65 -1.63
C LEU A 6 2.78 -6.06 -3.08
N GLY A 7 3.75 -5.41 -3.72
CA GLY A 7 4.13 -5.71 -5.11
C GLY A 7 4.67 -7.13 -5.26
N PHE A 8 5.51 -7.59 -4.33
CA PHE A 8 6.05 -8.95 -4.32
C PHE A 8 4.96 -10.00 -4.13
N VAL A 9 4.11 -9.81 -3.10
CA VAL A 9 3.02 -10.73 -2.79
C VAL A 9 2.02 -10.78 -3.94
N ALA A 10 1.62 -9.63 -4.49
CA ALA A 10 0.67 -9.57 -5.60
C ALA A 10 1.23 -10.26 -6.86
N ARG A 11 2.52 -10.10 -7.18
CA ARG A 11 3.16 -10.78 -8.31
C ARG A 11 3.23 -12.29 -8.12
N PHE A 12 3.51 -12.73 -6.90
CA PHE A 12 3.56 -14.14 -6.56
C PHE A 12 2.15 -14.78 -6.59
N ILE A 13 1.13 -14.07 -6.09
CA ILE A 13 -0.28 -14.48 -6.14
C ILE A 13 -0.69 -14.69 -7.61
N GLN A 14 -0.39 -13.73 -8.48
CA GLN A 14 -0.74 -13.78 -9.89
C GLN A 14 -0.03 -14.96 -10.60
N SER A 15 1.25 -15.20 -10.33
CA SER A 15 2.03 -16.26 -10.96
C SER A 15 1.60 -17.67 -10.56
N ARG A 16 0.91 -17.82 -9.42
CA ARG A 16 0.51 -19.10 -8.83
C ARG A 16 -1.00 -19.29 -8.74
N ASN A 17 -1.82 -18.37 -9.27
CA ASN A 17 -3.29 -18.39 -9.15
C ASN A 17 -3.77 -18.58 -7.70
N LEU A 18 -3.13 -17.90 -6.75
CA LEU A 18 -3.47 -17.96 -5.34
C LEU A 18 -4.64 -17.01 -5.01
N ASP A 19 -5.38 -17.30 -3.93
CA ASP A 19 -6.51 -16.46 -3.53
C ASP A 19 -6.03 -15.15 -2.86
N PHE A 20 -6.24 -14.05 -3.56
CA PHE A 20 -5.87 -12.70 -3.11
C PHE A 20 -6.62 -12.29 -1.84
N PHE A 21 -7.90 -12.65 -1.71
CA PHE A 21 -8.72 -12.23 -0.56
C PHE A 21 -8.36 -12.99 0.71
N PHE A 22 -7.99 -14.27 0.59
CA PHE A 22 -7.49 -15.04 1.71
C PHE A 22 -6.18 -14.44 2.26
N ILE A 23 -5.24 -14.12 1.38
CA ILE A 23 -3.96 -13.50 1.76
C ILE A 23 -4.19 -12.12 2.38
N THR A 24 -5.11 -11.33 1.82
CA THR A 24 -5.45 -10.01 2.36
C THR A 24 -6.11 -10.12 3.74
N GLY A 25 -7.01 -11.08 3.95
CA GLY A 25 -7.60 -11.36 5.26
C GLY A 25 -6.53 -11.72 6.30
N LEU A 26 -5.64 -12.64 5.95
CA LEU A 26 -4.54 -13.04 6.84
C LEU A 26 -3.57 -11.89 7.12
N ASN A 27 -3.27 -11.05 6.12
CA ASN A 27 -2.49 -9.83 6.28
C ASN A 27 -3.07 -8.92 7.37
N TYR A 28 -4.38 -8.69 7.37
CA TYR A 28 -5.00 -7.82 8.38
C TYR A 28 -5.06 -8.47 9.76
N VAL A 29 -5.25 -9.79 9.86
CA VAL A 29 -5.17 -10.51 11.13
C VAL A 29 -3.77 -10.41 11.73
N VAL A 30 -2.74 -10.67 10.95
CA VAL A 30 -1.34 -10.53 11.38
C VAL A 30 -1.01 -9.08 11.72
N GLY A 31 -1.49 -8.14 10.91
CA GLY A 31 -1.36 -6.71 11.18
C GLY A 31 -2.01 -6.30 12.50
N PHE A 32 -3.19 -6.82 12.80
CA PHE A 32 -3.87 -6.60 14.09
C PHE A 32 -3.06 -7.14 15.27
N VAL A 33 -2.56 -8.37 15.18
CA VAL A 33 -1.72 -8.97 16.24
C VAL A 33 -0.44 -8.16 16.45
N GLY A 34 0.22 -7.76 15.36
CA GLY A 34 1.44 -6.93 15.43
C GLY A 34 1.17 -5.56 16.05
N ALA A 35 0.07 -4.89 15.66
CA ALA A 35 -0.36 -3.62 16.24
C ALA A 35 -0.70 -3.76 17.72
N LEU A 36 -1.41 -4.82 18.11
CA LEU A 36 -1.75 -5.11 19.50
C LEU A 36 -0.49 -5.31 20.35
N THR A 37 0.49 -6.05 19.82
CA THR A 37 1.79 -6.23 20.48
C THR A 37 2.48 -4.89 20.70
N TRP A 38 2.52 -4.04 19.66
CA TRP A 38 3.10 -2.69 19.79
C TRP A 38 2.36 -1.86 20.84
N MET A 39 1.02 -1.86 20.84
CA MET A 39 0.20 -1.12 21.81
C MET A 39 0.50 -1.56 23.28
N VAL A 40 0.57 -2.88 23.50
CA VAL A 40 0.88 -3.42 24.85
C VAL A 40 2.27 -2.99 25.31
N LEU A 41 3.26 -3.07 24.42
CA LEU A 41 4.65 -2.67 24.73
C LEU A 41 4.79 -1.15 24.91
N ALA A 42 3.93 -0.35 24.29
CA ALA A 42 3.96 1.11 24.39
C ALA A 42 3.17 1.67 25.59
N GLY A 43 2.70 0.85 26.50
CA GLY A 43 2.01 1.29 27.72
C GLY A 43 0.49 1.06 27.74
N GLY A 44 -0.02 0.29 26.77
CA GLY A 44 -1.43 -0.15 26.74
C GLY A 44 -2.36 0.77 25.96
N TRP A 45 -3.65 0.63 26.22
CA TRP A 45 -4.70 1.32 25.49
C TRP A 45 -4.76 2.81 25.87
N GLN A 46 -4.54 3.68 24.88
CA GLN A 46 -4.68 5.13 25.01
C GLN A 46 -5.45 5.64 23.78
N ALA A 47 -6.65 6.13 23.99
CA ALA A 47 -7.50 6.61 22.91
C ALA A 47 -8.37 7.79 23.34
N ASP A 48 -8.52 8.74 22.45
CA ASP A 48 -9.58 9.74 22.45
C ASP A 48 -10.57 9.45 21.31
N THR A 49 -11.62 10.25 21.21
CA THR A 49 -12.64 10.09 20.15
C THR A 49 -12.02 10.20 18.75
N SER A 50 -11.04 11.11 18.60
CA SER A 50 -10.36 11.29 17.31
C SER A 50 -9.56 10.04 16.91
N THR A 51 -8.81 9.43 17.84
CA THR A 51 -8.09 8.17 17.63
C THR A 51 -9.01 7.06 17.16
N ILE A 52 -10.20 6.93 17.77
CA ILE A 52 -11.16 5.90 17.40
C ILE A 52 -11.71 6.16 16.00
N VAL A 53 -12.17 7.38 15.74
CA VAL A 53 -12.78 7.72 14.44
C VAL A 53 -11.77 7.58 13.30
N PHE A 54 -10.58 8.18 13.43
CA PHE A 54 -9.55 8.08 12.40
C PHE A 54 -9.07 6.64 12.20
N GLY A 55 -8.93 5.85 13.27
CA GLY A 55 -8.56 4.45 13.19
C GLY A 55 -9.61 3.62 12.44
N MET A 56 -10.91 3.81 12.73
CA MET A 56 -12.00 3.14 12.00
C MET A 56 -12.03 3.54 10.53
N VAL A 57 -11.91 4.83 10.23
CA VAL A 57 -11.86 5.33 8.85
C VAL A 57 -10.66 4.74 8.11
N GLN A 58 -9.49 4.66 8.75
CA GLN A 58 -8.29 4.07 8.16
C GLN A 58 -8.47 2.57 7.87
N GLY A 59 -9.11 1.82 8.76
CA GLY A 59 -9.38 0.41 8.55
C GLY A 59 -10.37 0.16 7.40
N ALA A 60 -11.45 0.94 7.33
CA ALA A 60 -12.39 0.89 6.22
C ALA A 60 -11.70 1.27 4.89
N HIS A 61 -10.87 2.32 4.90
CA HIS A 61 -10.06 2.72 3.76
C HIS A 61 -9.15 1.58 3.26
N TYR A 62 -8.45 0.86 4.15
CA TYR A 62 -7.61 -0.27 3.77
C TYR A 62 -8.39 -1.38 3.04
N ALA A 63 -9.55 -1.74 3.56
CA ALA A 63 -10.37 -2.78 2.94
C ALA A 63 -10.92 -2.34 1.57
N LEU A 64 -11.32 -1.07 1.42
CA LEU A 64 -11.82 -0.50 0.17
C LEU A 64 -10.70 -0.36 -0.88
N THR A 65 -9.52 0.10 -0.49
CA THR A 65 -8.38 0.22 -1.41
C THR A 65 -7.89 -1.14 -1.90
N MET A 66 -7.94 -2.17 -1.07
CA MET A 66 -7.62 -3.54 -1.50
C MET A 66 -8.63 -4.08 -2.51
N LEU A 67 -9.93 -3.82 -2.29
CA LEU A 67 -10.97 -4.18 -3.25
C LEU A 67 -10.79 -3.44 -4.58
N GLY A 68 -10.57 -2.12 -4.54
CA GLY A 68 -10.31 -1.30 -5.72
C GLY A 68 -9.06 -1.75 -6.48
N SER A 69 -7.98 -2.05 -5.77
CA SER A 69 -6.73 -2.58 -6.35
C SER A 69 -6.96 -3.91 -7.05
N TYR A 70 -7.73 -4.81 -6.45
CA TYR A 70 -8.06 -6.09 -7.05
C TYR A 70 -8.82 -5.92 -8.38
N LEU A 71 -9.82 -5.02 -8.41
CA LEU A 71 -10.56 -4.72 -9.64
C LEU A 71 -9.64 -4.15 -10.74
N MET A 72 -8.70 -3.30 -10.35
CA MET A 72 -7.71 -2.73 -11.28
C MET A 72 -6.68 -3.78 -11.73
N PHE A 73 -6.23 -4.70 -10.86
CA PHE A 73 -5.33 -5.78 -11.26
C PHE A 73 -5.90 -6.64 -12.39
N GLN A 74 -7.20 -6.88 -12.38
CA GLN A 74 -7.87 -7.64 -13.43
C GLN A 74 -7.93 -6.91 -14.78
N ARG A 75 -7.89 -5.58 -14.78
CA ARG A 75 -8.09 -4.73 -15.96
C ARG A 75 -6.80 -4.18 -16.53
N VAL A 76 -5.98 -3.57 -15.70
CA VAL A 76 -4.74 -2.88 -16.12
C VAL A 76 -3.50 -3.73 -15.81
N GLY A 77 -3.70 -4.84 -15.11
CA GLY A 77 -2.63 -5.68 -14.59
C GLY A 77 -1.93 -5.08 -13.38
N LEU A 78 -1.04 -5.89 -12.80
CA LEU A 78 -0.36 -5.54 -11.55
C LEU A 78 0.49 -4.28 -11.68
N GLY A 79 1.30 -4.21 -12.71
CA GLY A 79 2.23 -3.10 -12.87
C GLY A 79 1.55 -1.77 -13.12
N GLY A 80 0.51 -1.74 -13.97
CA GLY A 80 -0.29 -0.54 -14.21
C GLY A 80 -0.98 -0.07 -12.93
N THR A 81 -1.57 -0.98 -12.18
CA THR A 81 -2.24 -0.66 -10.92
C THR A 81 -1.27 -0.09 -9.87
N LEU A 82 -0.10 -0.70 -9.69
CA LEU A 82 0.92 -0.19 -8.75
C LEU A 82 1.42 1.20 -9.15
N THR A 83 1.55 1.47 -10.46
CA THR A 83 1.90 2.82 -10.94
C THR A 83 0.82 3.84 -10.57
N LEU A 84 -0.46 3.52 -10.78
CA LEU A 84 -1.58 4.39 -10.43
C LEU A 84 -1.63 4.66 -8.92
N ILE A 85 -1.45 3.62 -8.09
CA ILE A 85 -1.38 3.76 -6.63
C ILE A 85 -0.24 4.68 -6.21
N ASN A 86 0.95 4.54 -6.82
CA ASN A 86 2.09 5.39 -6.50
C ASN A 86 1.87 6.86 -6.95
N MET A 87 1.10 7.10 -8.01
CA MET A 87 0.70 8.47 -8.40
C MET A 87 -0.25 9.12 -7.40
N ALA A 88 -0.94 8.34 -6.58
CA ALA A 88 -1.82 8.86 -5.53
C ALA A 88 -1.08 9.69 -4.47
N VAL A 89 0.25 9.62 -4.39
CA VAL A 89 1.10 10.44 -3.50
C VAL A 89 0.90 11.95 -3.71
N ILE A 90 0.48 12.37 -4.88
CA ILE A 90 0.18 13.78 -5.17
C ILE A 90 -0.90 14.30 -4.21
N VAL A 91 -1.93 13.50 -3.93
CA VAL A 91 -3.07 13.91 -3.10
C VAL A 91 -2.65 14.27 -1.67
N PRO A 92 -1.99 13.38 -0.89
CA PRO A 92 -1.59 13.71 0.48
C PRO A 92 -0.49 14.78 0.52
N THR A 93 0.38 14.87 -0.49
CA THR A 93 1.42 15.92 -0.56
C THR A 93 0.78 17.31 -0.71
N VAL A 94 -0.16 17.45 -1.64
CA VAL A 94 -0.89 18.71 -1.84
C VAL A 94 -1.78 19.02 -0.62
N ALA A 95 -2.49 18.02 -0.10
CA ALA A 95 -3.32 18.18 1.10
C ALA A 95 -2.48 18.62 2.31
N SER A 96 -1.29 18.06 2.50
CA SER A 96 -0.38 18.46 3.60
C SER A 96 0.03 19.92 3.49
N SER A 97 0.34 20.41 2.30
CA SER A 97 0.68 21.81 2.10
C SER A 97 -0.52 22.75 2.32
N MET A 98 -1.72 22.35 1.85
CA MET A 98 -2.89 23.24 1.87
C MET A 98 -3.66 23.21 3.19
N LEU A 99 -3.79 22.04 3.82
CA LEU A 99 -4.64 21.83 5.01
C LEU A 99 -3.86 21.92 6.31
N PHE A 100 -2.60 21.49 6.31
CA PHE A 100 -1.78 21.39 7.54
C PHE A 100 -0.63 22.40 7.56
N ASN A 101 -0.60 23.33 6.60
CA ASN A 101 0.41 24.40 6.52
C ASN A 101 1.88 23.89 6.49
N ASP A 102 2.06 22.67 5.99
CA ASP A 102 3.38 22.04 5.79
C ASP A 102 4.11 22.71 4.62
N ARG A 103 4.69 23.91 4.84
CA ARG A 103 5.35 24.69 3.79
C ARG A 103 6.73 24.13 3.49
N LEU A 104 6.99 23.96 2.19
CA LEU A 104 8.31 23.62 1.66
C LEU A 104 9.05 24.88 1.23
N MET A 105 10.33 24.96 1.52
CA MET A 105 11.21 25.97 0.90
C MET A 105 11.37 25.67 -0.61
N GLY A 106 11.78 26.67 -1.41
CA GLY A 106 11.80 26.55 -2.88
C GLY A 106 12.57 25.32 -3.42
N HIS A 107 13.71 24.96 -2.81
CA HIS A 107 14.47 23.74 -3.17
C HIS A 107 13.74 22.46 -2.79
N GLY A 108 13.04 22.42 -1.65
CA GLY A 108 12.20 21.29 -1.26
C GLY A 108 11.05 21.08 -2.25
N LEU A 109 10.41 22.17 -2.73
CA LEU A 109 9.36 22.09 -3.75
C LEU A 109 9.88 21.48 -5.05
N ALA A 110 11.07 21.91 -5.51
CA ALA A 110 11.71 21.35 -6.69
C ALA A 110 12.06 19.87 -6.50
N GLY A 111 12.54 19.49 -5.30
CA GLY A 111 12.80 18.10 -4.94
C GLY A 111 11.54 17.25 -4.97
N VAL A 112 10.44 17.69 -4.38
CA VAL A 112 9.15 17.00 -4.43
C VAL A 112 8.64 16.85 -5.87
N ALA A 113 8.74 17.89 -6.69
CA ALA A 113 8.34 17.82 -8.10
C ALA A 113 9.16 16.77 -8.86
N LEU A 114 10.48 16.70 -8.63
CA LEU A 114 11.34 15.67 -9.23
C LEU A 114 10.95 14.25 -8.75
N LEU A 115 10.64 14.07 -7.45
CA LEU A 115 10.19 12.80 -6.92
C LEU A 115 8.89 12.33 -7.58
N VAL A 116 7.91 13.21 -7.71
CA VAL A 116 6.63 12.89 -8.37
C VAL A 116 6.83 12.56 -9.85
N LEU A 117 7.63 13.34 -10.57
CA LEU A 117 7.94 13.06 -11.97
C LEU A 117 8.68 11.73 -12.14
N SER A 118 9.60 11.40 -11.23
CA SER A 118 10.36 10.15 -11.27
C SER A 118 9.46 8.92 -11.24
N ILE A 119 8.35 8.95 -10.48
CA ILE A 119 7.36 7.88 -10.40
C ILE A 119 6.77 7.59 -11.78
N GLY A 120 6.44 8.64 -12.54
CA GLY A 120 5.91 8.50 -13.90
C GLY A 120 6.90 7.85 -14.87
N PHE A 121 8.20 8.18 -14.78
CA PHE A 121 9.22 7.60 -15.64
C PHE A 121 9.54 6.14 -15.27
N VAL A 122 9.61 5.80 -14.01
CA VAL A 122 9.85 4.42 -13.57
C VAL A 122 8.64 3.54 -13.84
N GLY A 123 7.43 4.08 -13.67
CA GLY A 123 6.16 3.34 -13.86
C GLY A 123 5.84 2.99 -15.32
N ARG A 124 6.33 3.76 -16.30
CA ARG A 124 6.05 3.52 -17.74
C ARG A 124 6.44 2.12 -18.22
N ARG A 125 7.46 1.52 -17.66
CA ARG A 125 7.91 0.17 -18.04
C ARG A 125 6.94 -0.92 -17.64
N SER A 126 6.24 -0.76 -16.54
CA SER A 126 5.24 -1.72 -16.07
C SER A 126 4.11 -1.91 -17.09
N GLN A 127 3.84 -0.88 -17.91
CA GLN A 127 2.86 -0.94 -19.01
C GLN A 127 3.39 -1.61 -20.27
N GLN A 128 4.69 -1.51 -20.57
CA GLN A 128 5.26 -2.03 -21.81
C GLN A 128 5.38 -3.56 -21.87
N GLN A 129 5.33 -4.23 -20.73
CA GLN A 129 5.36 -5.70 -20.62
C GLN A 129 3.97 -6.35 -20.62
N GLN A 130 2.91 -5.59 -20.50
CA GLN A 130 1.54 -6.03 -20.63
C GLN A 130 0.94 -5.43 -21.92
N SER A 131 0.53 -6.32 -22.83
CA SER A 131 -0.21 -6.03 -24.06
C SER A 131 -1.09 -4.78 -23.98
N ASP A 132 -1.24 -4.07 -25.13
CA ASP A 132 -2.07 -2.88 -25.38
C ASP A 132 -3.47 -2.91 -24.71
N VAL A 133 -3.54 -2.82 -23.40
CA VAL A 133 -4.81 -2.63 -22.71
C VAL A 133 -5.17 -1.16 -22.86
N ARG A 134 -5.92 -0.86 -23.91
CA ARG A 134 -6.59 0.44 -24.03
C ARG A 134 -7.64 0.50 -22.93
N LEU A 135 -7.37 1.32 -21.90
CA LEU A 135 -8.39 1.69 -20.90
C LEU A 135 -9.53 2.39 -21.65
N GLU A 136 -10.67 1.73 -21.75
CA GLU A 136 -11.87 2.36 -22.27
C GLU A 136 -12.25 3.54 -21.37
N TRP A 137 -12.79 4.62 -21.93
CA TRP A 137 -13.04 5.89 -21.25
C TRP A 137 -13.87 5.75 -19.96
N TRP A 138 -14.76 4.79 -19.87
CA TRP A 138 -15.61 4.52 -18.71
C TRP A 138 -14.88 3.90 -17.50
N TYR A 139 -13.60 3.48 -17.65
CA TYR A 139 -12.76 3.10 -16.50
C TYR A 139 -12.08 4.26 -15.79
N TRP A 140 -12.02 5.44 -16.41
CA TRP A 140 -11.37 6.60 -15.78
C TRP A 140 -11.97 6.98 -14.43
N PRO A 141 -13.31 6.94 -14.19
CA PRO A 141 -13.87 7.18 -12.87
C PRO A 141 -13.33 6.22 -11.80
N LEU A 142 -13.13 4.93 -12.14
CA LEU A 142 -12.56 3.94 -11.23
C LEU A 142 -11.09 4.26 -10.92
N VAL A 143 -10.30 4.64 -11.93
CA VAL A 143 -8.88 5.04 -11.77
C VAL A 143 -8.77 6.27 -10.88
N ILE A 144 -9.53 7.31 -11.18
CA ILE A 144 -9.54 8.56 -10.40
C ILE A 144 -10.03 8.28 -8.98
N GLY A 145 -11.10 7.51 -8.83
CA GLY A 145 -11.63 7.10 -7.53
C GLY A 145 -10.61 6.33 -6.70
N LEU A 146 -9.83 5.43 -7.31
CA LEU A 146 -8.78 4.68 -6.62
C LEU A 146 -7.62 5.59 -6.19
N ILE A 147 -7.17 6.50 -7.05
CA ILE A 147 -6.14 7.49 -6.74
C ILE A 147 -6.60 8.39 -5.58
N ALA A 148 -7.83 8.90 -5.66
CA ALA A 148 -8.41 9.73 -4.61
C ALA A 148 -8.55 8.96 -3.29
N LEU A 149 -9.01 7.73 -3.35
CA LEU A 149 -9.17 6.87 -2.18
C LEU A 149 -7.82 6.59 -1.50
N TYR A 150 -6.78 6.19 -2.25
CA TYR A 150 -5.44 5.99 -1.70
C TYR A 150 -4.86 7.27 -1.10
N GLY A 151 -5.03 8.39 -1.78
CA GLY A 151 -4.59 9.69 -1.29
C GLY A 151 -5.33 10.13 -0.03
N ALA A 152 -6.64 9.92 0.02
CA ALA A 152 -7.46 10.25 1.19
C ALA A 152 -7.03 9.50 2.44
N GLY A 153 -6.70 8.21 2.33
CA GLY A 153 -6.22 7.44 3.48
C GLY A 153 -4.87 7.93 4.03
N GLN A 154 -3.95 8.30 3.15
CA GLN A 154 -2.67 8.87 3.58
C GLN A 154 -2.88 10.26 4.21
N THR A 155 -3.75 11.08 3.63
CA THR A 155 -4.15 12.38 4.21
C THR A 155 -4.83 12.18 5.57
N GLY A 156 -5.66 11.15 5.73
CA GLY A 156 -6.29 10.79 7.00
C GLY A 156 -5.27 10.42 8.09
N ALA A 157 -4.20 9.72 7.73
CA ALA A 157 -3.10 9.43 8.67
C ALA A 157 -2.38 10.72 9.13
N LYS A 158 -2.18 11.69 8.23
CA LYS A 158 -1.64 13.01 8.60
C LYS A 158 -2.61 13.78 9.48
N ALA A 159 -3.90 13.81 9.13
CA ALA A 159 -4.93 14.47 9.93
C ALA A 159 -5.02 13.88 11.35
N PHE A 160 -4.85 12.55 11.49
CA PHE A 160 -4.75 11.91 12.78
C PHE A 160 -3.60 12.48 13.62
N GLU A 161 -2.39 12.59 13.05
CA GLU A 161 -1.22 13.11 13.79
C GLU A 161 -1.36 14.59 14.18
N GLU A 162 -2.07 15.40 13.39
CA GLU A 162 -2.30 16.80 13.69
C GLU A 162 -3.38 17.04 14.78
N ILE A 163 -4.38 16.15 14.85
CA ILE A 163 -5.58 16.35 15.67
C ILE A 163 -5.50 15.54 16.98
N SER A 164 -4.89 14.35 16.93
CA SER A 164 -4.88 13.42 18.06
C SER A 164 -3.79 13.74 19.09
N VAL A 165 -4.01 13.25 20.30
CA VAL A 165 -3.03 13.38 21.40
C VAL A 165 -1.80 12.49 21.10
N ARG A 166 -0.62 13.03 21.39
CA ARG A 166 0.64 12.28 21.24
C ARG A 166 0.64 11.02 22.11
N GLY A 167 1.10 9.93 21.56
CA GLY A 167 1.14 8.62 22.23
C GLY A 167 0.00 7.67 21.83
N HIS A 168 -1.01 8.15 21.10
CA HIS A 168 -2.16 7.34 20.68
C HIS A 168 -1.89 6.53 19.38
N GLN A 169 -0.71 6.67 18.74
CA GLN A 169 -0.37 6.00 17.47
C GLN A 169 -0.55 4.46 17.55
N PRO A 170 -0.09 3.75 18.59
CA PRO A 170 -0.27 2.31 18.66
C PRO A 170 -1.76 1.90 18.66
N THR A 171 -2.58 2.63 19.43
CA THR A 171 -4.03 2.37 19.51
C THR A 171 -4.73 2.66 18.17
N TYR A 172 -4.36 3.76 17.49
CA TYR A 172 -4.85 4.07 16.14
C TYR A 172 -4.59 2.92 15.17
N VAL A 173 -3.37 2.37 15.17
CA VAL A 173 -3.00 1.25 14.29
C VAL A 173 -3.78 -0.02 14.66
N VAL A 174 -3.97 -0.30 15.96
CA VAL A 174 -4.82 -1.43 16.40
C VAL A 174 -6.24 -1.28 15.87
N ILE A 175 -6.87 -0.12 16.03
CA ILE A 175 -8.25 0.13 15.58
C ILE A 175 -8.34 0.02 14.05
N ALA A 176 -7.35 0.53 13.32
CA ALA A 176 -7.31 0.43 11.86
C ALA A 176 -7.32 -1.03 11.39
N PHE A 177 -6.46 -1.87 11.95
CA PHE A 177 -6.44 -3.29 11.57
C PHE A 177 -7.66 -4.05 12.11
N ALA A 178 -8.12 -3.75 13.34
CA ALA A 178 -9.35 -4.35 13.90
C ALA A 178 -10.59 -4.08 13.03
N THR A 179 -10.68 -2.89 12.44
CA THR A 179 -11.76 -2.52 11.52
C THR A 179 -11.58 -3.17 10.14
N ALA A 180 -10.35 -3.28 9.64
CA ALA A 180 -10.07 -3.89 8.34
C ALA A 180 -10.36 -5.40 8.29
N VAL A 181 -10.13 -6.13 9.39
CA VAL A 181 -10.34 -7.58 9.48
C VAL A 181 -11.77 -8.01 9.11
N PRO A 182 -12.84 -7.51 9.78
CA PRO A 182 -14.20 -7.95 9.46
C PRO A 182 -14.62 -7.56 8.05
N ILE A 183 -14.21 -6.39 7.55
CA ILE A 183 -14.54 -5.96 6.19
C ILE A 183 -13.86 -6.86 5.15
N ALA A 184 -12.59 -7.22 5.35
CA ALA A 184 -11.89 -8.16 4.47
C ALA A 184 -12.53 -9.55 4.50
N PHE A 185 -13.01 -10.00 5.65
CA PHE A 185 -13.70 -11.27 5.79
C PHE A 185 -15.06 -11.26 5.09
N ILE A 186 -15.81 -10.15 5.18
CA ILE A 186 -17.06 -9.96 4.42
C ILE A 186 -16.78 -9.99 2.93
N ASN A 187 -15.76 -9.27 2.45
CA ASN A 187 -15.36 -9.26 1.04
C ASN A 187 -15.00 -10.68 0.55
N PHE A 188 -14.26 -11.44 1.35
CA PHE A 188 -13.95 -12.85 1.06
C PHE A 188 -15.21 -13.72 0.98
N MET A 189 -16.14 -13.59 1.94
CA MET A 189 -17.40 -14.34 1.95
C MET A 189 -18.29 -14.01 0.75
N VAL A 190 -18.47 -12.72 0.46
CA VAL A 190 -19.30 -12.26 -0.67
C VAL A 190 -18.75 -12.82 -1.97
N ARG A 191 -17.45 -12.71 -2.18
CA ARG A 191 -16.82 -13.22 -3.39
C ARG A 191 -16.92 -14.74 -3.52
N SER A 192 -16.71 -15.49 -2.43
CA SER A 192 -16.82 -16.95 -2.44
C SER A 192 -18.23 -17.45 -2.81
N ARG A 193 -19.25 -16.60 -2.66
CA ARG A 193 -20.62 -16.88 -3.10
C ARG A 193 -20.83 -16.54 -4.58
N ILE A 194 -20.23 -15.45 -5.07
CA ILE A 194 -20.42 -14.95 -6.45
C ILE A 194 -19.62 -15.79 -7.47
N GLN A 195 -18.43 -16.25 -7.08
CA GLN A 195 -17.54 -17.03 -7.94
C GLN A 195 -17.14 -18.35 -7.25
N PRO A 196 -18.00 -19.38 -7.28
CA PRO A 196 -17.74 -20.65 -6.60
C PRO A 196 -16.53 -21.41 -7.17
N ASP A 197 -16.15 -21.16 -8.43
CA ASP A 197 -14.98 -21.80 -9.06
C ASP A 197 -13.63 -21.38 -8.45
N LEU A 198 -13.61 -20.26 -7.73
CA LEU A 198 -12.43 -19.79 -7.00
C LEU A 198 -12.35 -20.32 -5.55
N ARG A 199 -13.07 -21.40 -5.24
CA ARG A 199 -12.95 -22.13 -3.96
C ARG A 199 -11.60 -22.84 -3.82
N SER A 200 -10.52 -22.23 -4.28
CA SER A 200 -9.17 -22.80 -4.27
C SER A 200 -8.72 -23.28 -2.90
N TRP A 201 -9.17 -22.63 -1.81
CA TRP A 201 -8.84 -23.07 -0.45
C TRP A 201 -9.62 -24.34 -0.04
N ARG A 202 -10.89 -24.53 -0.47
CA ARG A 202 -11.64 -25.78 -0.21
C ARG A 202 -11.05 -26.95 -0.97
N HIS A 203 -10.59 -26.73 -2.20
CA HIS A 203 -9.84 -27.74 -2.95
C HIS A 203 -8.45 -27.98 -2.34
N ALA A 204 -7.80 -26.93 -1.81
CA ALA A 204 -6.52 -27.08 -1.11
C ALA A 204 -6.65 -27.89 0.20
N VAL A 205 -7.75 -27.75 0.91
CA VAL A 205 -7.99 -28.47 2.18
C VAL A 205 -8.66 -29.83 1.98
N SER A 206 -9.43 -30.03 0.89
CA SER A 206 -10.25 -31.23 0.68
C SER A 206 -9.49 -32.47 0.17
N TYR A 207 -8.30 -32.30 -0.41
CA TYR A 207 -7.50 -33.41 -0.94
C TYR A 207 -6.10 -33.39 -0.33
N GLY A 208 -5.83 -34.24 0.64
CA GLY A 208 -4.58 -34.33 1.40
C GLY A 208 -3.30 -34.69 0.62
N SER A 209 -3.07 -34.08 -0.54
CA SER A 209 -1.83 -34.25 -1.28
C SER A 209 -0.72 -33.33 -0.76
N ARG A 210 0.55 -33.80 -0.73
CA ARG A 210 1.72 -33.02 -0.30
C ARG A 210 1.88 -31.70 -1.05
N VAL A 211 1.43 -31.62 -2.31
CA VAL A 211 1.46 -30.41 -3.14
C VAL A 211 0.53 -29.33 -2.59
N GLN A 212 -0.63 -29.72 -2.06
CA GLN A 212 -1.63 -28.83 -1.52
C GLN A 212 -1.22 -28.25 -0.16
N LEU A 213 -0.64 -29.06 0.71
CA LEU A 213 -0.07 -28.61 1.99
C LEU A 213 1.05 -27.59 1.77
N ARG A 214 1.90 -27.81 0.75
CA ARG A 214 2.96 -26.87 0.37
C ARG A 214 2.38 -25.55 -0.12
N ASN A 215 1.33 -25.58 -0.94
CA ASN A 215 0.66 -24.35 -1.42
C ASN A 215 -0.02 -23.58 -0.30
N LEU A 216 -0.66 -24.27 0.65
CA LEU A 216 -1.25 -23.65 1.83
C LEU A 216 -0.17 -23.02 2.74
N ALA A 217 0.94 -23.71 2.98
CA ALA A 217 2.05 -23.14 3.74
C ALA A 217 2.62 -21.86 3.08
N VAL A 218 2.76 -21.86 1.75
CA VAL A 218 3.19 -20.68 1.00
C VAL A 218 2.19 -19.55 1.14
N LEU A 219 0.88 -19.82 1.04
CA LEU A 219 -0.19 -18.82 1.23
C LEU A 219 -0.12 -18.18 2.62
N VAL A 220 0.04 -19.01 3.65
CA VAL A 220 0.13 -18.56 5.05
C VAL A 220 1.39 -17.72 5.25
N LEU A 221 2.55 -18.16 4.76
CA LEU A 221 3.81 -17.41 4.87
C LEU A 221 3.75 -16.07 4.15
N LEU A 222 3.14 -16.02 2.97
CA LEU A 222 2.93 -14.76 2.24
C LEU A 222 2.00 -13.81 3.00
N GLY A 223 0.90 -14.32 3.55
CA GLY A 223 -0.04 -13.52 4.35
C GLY A 223 0.62 -12.97 5.61
N ILE A 224 1.43 -13.79 6.30
CA ILE A 224 2.20 -13.36 7.49
C ILE A 224 3.22 -12.29 7.09
N GLY A 225 4.04 -12.53 6.08
CA GLY A 225 5.03 -11.56 5.61
C GLY A 225 4.40 -10.25 5.16
N PHE A 226 3.26 -10.32 4.45
CA PHE A 226 2.50 -9.15 4.05
C PHE A 226 1.92 -8.40 5.26
N GLY A 227 1.39 -9.11 6.26
CA GLY A 227 0.86 -8.50 7.49
C GLY A 227 1.92 -7.77 8.30
N ILE A 228 3.09 -8.38 8.48
CA ILE A 228 4.22 -7.75 9.17
C ILE A 228 4.67 -6.49 8.42
N THR A 229 4.81 -6.55 7.10
CA THR A 229 5.22 -5.38 6.32
C THR A 229 4.18 -4.28 6.35
N ASN A 230 2.89 -4.62 6.31
CA ASN A 230 1.79 -3.65 6.30
C ASN A 230 1.65 -2.92 7.65
N VAL A 231 1.65 -3.66 8.77
CA VAL A 231 1.59 -3.02 10.09
C VAL A 231 2.82 -2.16 10.36
N SER A 232 4.01 -2.63 10.00
CA SER A 232 5.23 -1.85 10.14
C SER A 232 5.20 -0.58 9.29
N GLN A 233 4.70 -0.68 8.06
CA GLN A 233 4.55 0.48 7.16
C GLN A 233 3.65 1.55 7.77
N LEU A 234 2.46 1.20 8.27
CA LEU A 234 1.55 2.17 8.90
C LEU A 234 2.17 2.75 10.17
N SER A 235 2.76 1.90 11.01
CA SER A 235 3.40 2.33 12.27
C SER A 235 4.51 3.34 12.02
N PHE A 236 5.43 3.05 11.08
CA PHE A 236 6.50 3.98 10.73
C PHE A 236 5.98 5.23 10.01
N LEU A 237 4.91 5.11 9.22
CA LEU A 237 4.30 6.28 8.56
C LEU A 237 3.76 7.26 9.60
N VAL A 238 2.96 6.81 10.56
CA VAL A 238 2.38 7.69 11.58
C VAL A 238 3.47 8.27 12.49
N LEU A 239 4.49 7.48 12.87
CA LEU A 239 5.62 8.00 13.62
C LEU A 239 6.41 9.05 12.84
N ALA A 240 6.63 8.87 11.54
CA ALA A 240 7.31 9.85 10.71
C ALA A 240 6.49 11.14 10.55
N LEU A 241 5.18 11.03 10.34
CA LEU A 241 4.27 12.18 10.18
C LEU A 241 4.14 13.02 11.44
N ARG A 242 4.51 12.48 12.59
CA ARG A 242 4.52 13.17 13.86
C ARG A 242 5.55 14.30 13.92
N ASP A 243 6.74 14.04 13.38
CA ASP A 243 7.92 14.92 13.56
C ASP A 243 8.40 15.51 12.22
N VAL A 244 7.90 15.01 11.09
CA VAL A 244 8.30 15.42 9.74
C VAL A 244 7.07 15.87 8.93
N PRO A 245 7.16 17.02 8.22
CA PRO A 245 6.08 17.47 7.34
C PRO A 245 5.62 16.41 6.35
N GLY A 246 4.31 16.25 6.18
CA GLY A 246 3.73 15.28 5.25
C GLY A 246 4.15 15.54 3.79
N THR A 247 4.37 16.81 3.44
CA THR A 247 4.92 17.22 2.14
C THR A 247 6.27 16.57 1.81
N LEU A 248 7.04 16.15 2.81
CA LEU A 248 8.31 15.43 2.67
C LEU A 248 8.10 13.91 2.81
N VAL A 249 7.37 13.48 3.83
CA VAL A 249 7.20 12.06 4.16
C VAL A 249 6.59 11.28 2.99
N PHE A 250 5.51 11.79 2.38
CA PHE A 250 4.82 11.04 1.34
C PHE A 250 5.63 10.85 0.05
N PRO A 251 6.25 11.90 -0.54
CA PRO A 251 7.08 11.72 -1.72
C PRO A 251 8.32 10.87 -1.47
N ILE A 252 9.00 11.06 -0.32
CA ILE A 252 10.18 10.27 0.05
C ILE A 252 9.81 8.79 0.21
N ALA A 253 8.74 8.48 0.93
CA ALA A 253 8.28 7.11 1.13
C ALA A 253 7.94 6.43 -0.19
N THR A 254 7.22 7.14 -1.09
CA THR A 254 6.79 6.60 -2.38
C THR A 254 7.96 6.46 -3.36
N ALA A 255 8.84 7.45 -3.47
CA ALA A 255 10.02 7.37 -4.33
C ALA A 255 10.97 6.27 -3.88
N SER A 256 11.18 6.14 -2.57
CA SER A 256 11.98 5.05 -1.99
C SER A 256 11.36 3.69 -2.30
N LEU A 257 10.03 3.54 -2.18
CA LEU A 257 9.32 2.33 -2.57
C LEU A 257 9.60 1.96 -4.03
N VAL A 258 9.46 2.91 -4.95
CA VAL A 258 9.64 2.69 -6.39
C VAL A 258 11.10 2.31 -6.70
N LEU A 259 12.08 2.97 -6.08
CA LEU A 259 13.50 2.65 -6.23
C LEU A 259 13.83 1.24 -5.71
N PHE A 260 13.40 0.90 -4.50
CA PHE A 260 13.64 -0.43 -3.93
C PHE A 260 12.91 -1.54 -4.69
N ALA A 261 11.67 -1.31 -5.15
CA ALA A 261 10.95 -2.26 -5.98
C ALA A 261 11.68 -2.50 -7.32
N SER A 262 12.24 -1.44 -7.91
CA SER A 262 13.03 -1.53 -9.12
C SER A 262 14.33 -2.32 -8.88
N LEU A 263 15.08 -2.00 -7.84
CA LEU A 263 16.32 -2.73 -7.49
C LEU A 263 16.02 -4.22 -7.23
N ALA A 264 14.97 -4.52 -6.48
CA ALA A 264 14.56 -5.89 -6.23
C ALA A 264 14.16 -6.62 -7.52
N GLY A 265 13.44 -5.96 -8.43
CA GLY A 265 13.11 -6.49 -9.76
C GLY A 265 14.35 -6.86 -10.58
N SER A 266 15.39 -6.01 -10.51
CA SER A 266 16.67 -6.28 -11.15
C SER A 266 17.40 -7.50 -10.56
N VAL A 267 17.48 -7.57 -9.24
CA VAL A 267 18.25 -8.62 -8.55
C VAL A 267 17.54 -9.97 -8.59
N PHE A 268 16.24 -10.01 -8.24
CA PHE A 268 15.51 -11.28 -8.09
C PHE A 268 14.93 -11.82 -9.39
N TRP A 269 14.49 -10.92 -10.30
CA TRP A 269 13.87 -11.32 -11.57
C TRP A 269 14.74 -11.04 -12.79
N ARG A 270 16.00 -10.52 -12.58
CA ARG A 270 16.93 -10.17 -13.66
C ARG A 270 16.31 -9.25 -14.71
N GLU A 271 15.44 -8.35 -14.27
CA GLU A 271 14.78 -7.40 -15.15
C GLU A 271 15.80 -6.40 -15.70
N ARG A 272 15.79 -6.20 -17.02
CA ARG A 272 16.64 -5.19 -17.68
C ARG A 272 15.91 -3.85 -17.71
N TYR A 273 16.54 -2.80 -17.19
CA TYR A 273 15.93 -1.47 -17.16
C TYR A 273 16.21 -0.71 -18.45
N GLY A 274 15.12 -0.12 -19.02
CA GLY A 274 15.25 0.83 -20.12
C GLY A 274 15.86 2.17 -19.65
N ARG A 275 16.38 2.95 -20.60
CA ARG A 275 16.98 4.25 -20.32
C ARG A 275 16.07 5.20 -19.53
N LEU A 276 14.77 5.19 -19.82
CA LEU A 276 13.77 6.02 -19.13
C LEU A 276 13.60 5.64 -17.64
N THR A 277 13.65 4.34 -17.33
CA THR A 277 13.55 3.87 -15.93
C THR A 277 14.80 4.28 -15.13
N VAL A 278 15.99 4.17 -15.74
CA VAL A 278 17.24 4.63 -15.12
C VAL A 278 17.22 6.14 -14.92
N PHE A 279 16.76 6.91 -15.92
CA PHE A 279 16.59 8.35 -15.82
C PHE A 279 15.63 8.73 -14.67
N GLY A 280 14.47 8.07 -14.56
CA GLY A 280 13.55 8.25 -13.45
C GLY A 280 14.18 7.94 -12.08
N GLY A 281 15.00 6.88 -12.00
CA GLY A 281 15.75 6.54 -10.78
C GLY A 281 16.75 7.64 -10.37
N VAL A 282 17.49 8.19 -11.33
CA VAL A 282 18.40 9.33 -11.09
C VAL A 282 17.63 10.56 -10.62
N MET A 283 16.50 10.89 -11.28
CA MET A 283 15.63 11.98 -10.84
C MET A 283 15.14 11.80 -9.41
N ALA A 284 14.77 10.57 -9.02
CA ALA A 284 14.36 10.28 -7.66
C ALA A 284 15.48 10.54 -6.65
N ILE A 285 16.71 10.13 -6.95
CA ILE A 285 17.86 10.37 -6.08
C ILE A 285 18.14 11.88 -5.94
N ILE A 286 18.14 12.63 -7.04
CA ILE A 286 18.33 14.09 -7.02
C ILE A 286 17.20 14.74 -6.21
N GLY A 287 15.96 14.33 -6.43
CA GLY A 287 14.80 14.83 -5.67
C GLY A 287 14.93 14.57 -4.17
N LEU A 288 15.37 13.37 -3.76
CA LEU A 288 15.64 13.05 -2.36
C LEU A 288 16.72 13.94 -1.74
N VAL A 289 17.78 14.24 -2.48
CA VAL A 289 18.84 15.16 -2.01
C VAL A 289 18.30 16.57 -1.83
N LEU A 290 17.59 17.11 -2.83
CA LEU A 290 17.04 18.48 -2.78
C LEU A 290 16.00 18.69 -1.69
N VAL A 291 15.28 17.63 -1.29
CA VAL A 291 14.31 17.66 -0.21
C VAL A 291 15.01 17.75 1.17
N ASN A 292 16.24 17.23 1.29
CA ASN A 292 16.96 17.14 2.57
C ASN A 292 18.03 18.25 2.76
N VAL A 293 18.21 19.12 1.78
CA VAL A 293 19.11 20.29 1.85
C VAL A 293 18.30 21.54 2.15
#